data_169ae3a9f0cbd8515462551f27bb58d8
#
_entry.id   169ae3a9f0cbd8515462551f27bb58d8
#
_cell.length_a   1.000
_cell.length_b   1.000
_cell.length_c   1.000
_cell.angle_alpha   90.00
_cell.angle_beta   90.00
_cell.angle_gamma   90.00
#
_symmetry.space_group_name_H-M   'P 1'
#
loop_
_entity.id
_entity.type
_entity.pdbx_description
1 polymer ?
#
loop_
_entity_poly.entity_id
_entity_poly.type
_entity_poly.pdbx_seq_one_letter_code
_entity_poly.pdbx_strand_id
1 'polypeptide(L)'
;KRRKKKRKTRGVRWILAVFLLAIVAGLAWRFLHGRVEGQYPEDVLGVPVYTELAPEGGDNRPGTKREIRYIVIHETGNPAEGADAAAHGRLQANGGEGKTGWHYTVDDHEIWHSFPDDEVAYHAGDGRNGDGNLYGIGVELCVNADGDFEKTFDNAAKLTGWLMHTYHLSQDAIKEHYDFTGKNCPQTIRETGRMAEFIEKAQAYADALEEQ
;
A
#
# COMPACT_ATOMS: atom_id res chain seq x y z
N LYS A 1 25.67 48.38 -36.08
CA LYS A 1 26.26 47.36 -35.15
C LYS A 1 25.47 47.19 -33.81
N ARG A 2 24.67 48.16 -33.32
CA ARG A 2 23.93 48.07 -32.05
C ARG A 2 22.66 47.15 -32.09
N ARG A 3 22.03 46.97 -33.25
CA ARG A 3 20.79 46.14 -33.36
C ARG A 3 21.00 44.61 -33.27
N LYS A 4 22.17 44.07 -33.64
CA LYS A 4 22.47 42.64 -33.58
C LYS A 4 22.72 42.14 -32.13
N LYS A 5 23.22 43.00 -31.23
CA LYS A 5 23.49 42.62 -29.82
C LYS A 5 22.20 42.45 -29.00
N LYS A 6 21.16 43.26 -29.24
CA LYS A 6 19.86 43.16 -28.55
C LYS A 6 19.07 41.86 -28.92
N ARG A 7 19.27 41.31 -30.11
CA ARG A 7 18.57 40.08 -30.53
C ARG A 7 19.16 38.81 -29.87
N LYS A 8 20.48 38.75 -29.69
CA LYS A 8 21.15 37.61 -29.02
C LYS A 8 20.78 37.52 -27.53
N THR A 9 20.67 38.64 -26.83
CA THR A 9 20.29 38.65 -25.41
C THR A 9 18.82 38.31 -25.17
N ARG A 10 17.92 38.58 -26.11
CA ARG A 10 16.51 38.12 -26.03
C ARG A 10 16.39 36.61 -26.14
N GLY A 11 17.08 35.94 -27.07
CA GLY A 11 17.07 34.50 -27.23
C GLY A 11 17.59 33.75 -25.97
N VAL A 12 18.70 34.23 -25.39
CA VAL A 12 19.27 33.66 -24.15
C VAL A 12 18.30 33.82 -22.96
N ARG A 13 17.61 34.94 -22.85
CA ARG A 13 16.61 35.18 -21.79
C ARG A 13 15.41 34.28 -21.91
N TRP A 14 14.94 33.95 -23.13
CA TRP A 14 13.84 32.99 -23.38
C TRP A 14 14.29 31.56 -23.05
N ILE A 15 15.50 31.16 -23.41
CA ILE A 15 16.05 29.83 -23.06
C ILE A 15 16.14 29.65 -21.54
N LEU A 16 16.66 30.67 -20.83
CA LEU A 16 16.72 30.64 -19.37
C LEU A 16 15.35 30.60 -18.70
N ALA A 17 14.35 31.30 -19.26
CA ALA A 17 12.98 31.27 -18.74
C ALA A 17 12.32 29.91 -18.93
N VAL A 18 12.53 29.24 -20.07
CA VAL A 18 12.02 27.87 -20.34
C VAL A 18 12.71 26.86 -19.41
N PHE A 19 14.02 26.99 -19.20
CA PHE A 19 14.74 26.14 -18.24
C PHE A 19 14.25 26.33 -16.81
N LEU A 20 14.01 27.57 -16.38
CA LEU A 20 13.47 27.87 -15.05
C LEU A 20 12.06 27.29 -14.86
N LEU A 21 11.19 27.41 -15.89
CA LEU A 21 9.86 26.83 -15.88
C LEU A 21 9.90 25.28 -15.84
N ALA A 22 10.82 24.64 -16.56
CA ALA A 22 11.00 23.21 -16.52
C ALA A 22 11.50 22.73 -15.15
N ILE A 23 12.41 23.47 -14.51
CA ILE A 23 12.87 23.17 -13.15
C ILE A 23 11.73 23.35 -12.13
N VAL A 24 10.96 24.44 -12.23
CA VAL A 24 9.81 24.69 -11.33
C VAL A 24 8.73 23.63 -11.54
N ALA A 25 8.43 23.25 -12.79
CA ALA A 25 7.50 22.18 -13.10
C ALA A 25 8.02 20.82 -12.59
N GLY A 26 9.30 20.53 -12.72
CA GLY A 26 9.94 19.32 -12.18
C GLY A 26 9.93 19.28 -10.66
N LEU A 27 10.15 20.42 -9.99
CA LEU A 27 10.07 20.54 -8.54
C LEU A 27 8.62 20.45 -8.05
N ALA A 28 7.67 21.08 -8.76
CA ALA A 28 6.23 20.97 -8.46
C ALA A 28 5.74 19.53 -8.69
N TRP A 29 6.17 18.87 -9.77
CA TRP A 29 5.90 17.45 -10.02
C TRP A 29 6.46 16.59 -8.88
N ARG A 30 7.70 16.83 -8.45
CA ARG A 30 8.34 16.12 -7.34
C ARG A 30 7.68 16.41 -5.99
N PHE A 31 7.10 17.58 -5.80
CA PHE A 31 6.36 17.96 -4.60
C PHE A 31 4.94 17.38 -4.59
N LEU A 32 4.26 17.33 -5.74
CA LEU A 32 2.91 16.74 -5.90
C LEU A 32 2.93 15.20 -6.01
N HIS A 33 4.06 14.63 -6.45
CA HIS A 33 4.26 13.19 -6.62
C HIS A 33 5.49 12.72 -5.83
N GLY A 34 5.95 13.56 -4.89
CA GLY A 34 7.09 13.26 -4.02
C GLY A 34 6.73 12.06 -3.17
N ARG A 35 7.35 10.94 -3.50
CA ARG A 35 7.41 9.76 -2.65
C ARG A 35 7.73 10.19 -1.24
N VAL A 36 6.94 9.76 -0.29
CA VAL A 36 7.35 9.66 1.10
C VAL A 36 8.38 8.52 1.14
N GLU A 37 9.60 8.80 0.66
CA GLU A 37 10.73 7.90 0.86
C GLU A 37 11.09 7.95 2.34
N GLY A 38 10.78 6.90 3.08
CA GLY A 38 11.51 6.54 4.29
C GLY A 38 10.89 6.89 5.63
N GLN A 39 9.61 7.23 5.72
CA GLN A 39 8.96 7.27 7.05
C GLN A 39 7.58 6.65 6.97
N TYR A 40 7.53 5.35 7.24
CA TYR A 40 6.26 4.65 7.48
C TYR A 40 5.69 5.11 8.83
N PRO A 41 4.36 5.17 8.99
CA PRO A 41 3.76 5.58 10.24
C PRO A 41 4.10 4.58 11.35
N GLU A 42 4.29 5.09 12.57
CA GLU A 42 4.40 4.25 13.78
C GLU A 42 3.03 3.93 14.37
N ASP A 43 1.99 4.58 13.87
CA ASP A 43 0.60 4.43 14.29
C ASP A 43 -0.35 4.77 13.14
N VAL A 44 -1.41 4.00 12.99
CA VAL A 44 -2.52 4.27 12.09
C VAL A 44 -3.83 4.31 12.87
N LEU A 45 -4.35 5.50 13.10
CA LEU A 45 -5.62 5.72 13.78
C LEU A 45 -5.74 4.98 15.13
N GLY A 46 -4.66 5.05 15.94
CA GLY A 46 -4.57 4.43 17.24
C GLY A 46 -4.16 2.96 17.23
N VAL A 47 -3.76 2.42 16.07
CA VAL A 47 -3.22 1.06 15.94
C VAL A 47 -1.72 1.14 15.72
N PRO A 48 -0.88 0.56 16.59
CA PRO A 48 0.58 0.56 16.43
C PRO A 48 1.01 -0.11 15.12
N VAL A 49 2.02 0.47 14.44
CA VAL A 49 2.60 -0.09 13.22
C VAL A 49 4.07 -0.44 13.45
N TYR A 50 4.42 -1.69 13.22
CA TYR A 50 5.80 -2.18 13.25
C TYR A 50 6.29 -2.41 11.83
N THR A 51 7.38 -1.76 11.44
CA THR A 51 7.97 -1.93 10.12
C THR A 51 9.23 -2.78 10.22
N GLU A 52 9.17 -3.97 9.66
CA GLU A 52 10.32 -4.86 9.47
C GLU A 52 10.26 -5.44 8.06
N LEU A 53 11.01 -4.81 7.15
CA LEU A 53 10.94 -5.13 5.73
C LEU A 53 11.65 -6.44 5.41
N ALA A 54 11.03 -7.26 4.58
CA ALA A 54 11.65 -8.44 4.01
C ALA A 54 12.95 -8.07 3.26
N PRO A 55 13.95 -8.96 3.21
CA PRO A 55 15.22 -8.69 2.52
C PRO A 55 15.00 -8.35 1.05
N GLU A 56 15.58 -7.24 0.59
CA GLU A 56 15.51 -6.83 -0.82
C GLU A 56 16.22 -7.86 -1.72
N GLY A 57 15.60 -8.20 -2.84
CA GLY A 57 16.12 -9.21 -3.77
C GLY A 57 15.92 -10.65 -3.30
N GLY A 58 15.20 -10.88 -2.20
CA GLY A 58 14.74 -12.20 -1.78
C GLY A 58 13.68 -12.77 -2.72
N ASP A 59 13.42 -14.07 -2.61
CA ASP A 59 12.44 -14.74 -3.48
C ASP A 59 11.02 -14.17 -3.32
N ASN A 60 10.66 -13.74 -2.12
CA ASN A 60 9.36 -13.12 -1.80
C ASN A 60 9.30 -11.62 -2.11
N ARG A 61 10.45 -10.90 -2.10
CA ARG A 61 10.54 -9.46 -2.37
C ARG A 61 11.49 -9.15 -3.53
N PRO A 62 10.99 -9.07 -4.77
CA PRO A 62 11.83 -8.83 -5.95
C PRO A 62 12.40 -7.40 -6.04
N GLY A 63 11.94 -6.45 -5.21
CA GLY A 63 12.38 -5.04 -5.23
C GLY A 63 11.90 -4.25 -6.45
N THR A 64 10.93 -4.77 -7.19
CA THR A 64 10.40 -4.13 -8.40
C THR A 64 9.42 -3.03 -8.03
N LYS A 65 9.73 -1.79 -8.39
CA LYS A 65 8.85 -0.63 -8.16
C LYS A 65 7.66 -0.64 -9.13
N ARG A 66 6.50 -0.15 -8.64
CA ARG A 66 5.25 -0.14 -9.39
C ARG A 66 4.34 1.03 -8.99
N GLU A 67 3.29 1.24 -9.74
CA GLU A 67 2.17 2.13 -9.42
C GLU A 67 1.20 1.41 -8.47
N ILE A 68 0.62 2.14 -7.52
CA ILE A 68 -0.41 1.62 -6.62
C ILE A 68 -1.79 1.92 -7.23
N ARG A 69 -2.62 0.89 -7.42
CA ARG A 69 -3.98 1.02 -7.96
C ARG A 69 -5.04 0.35 -7.11
N TYR A 70 -4.64 -0.64 -6.31
CA TYR A 70 -5.56 -1.46 -5.52
C TYR A 70 -5.06 -1.63 -4.10
N ILE A 71 -6.00 -1.84 -3.18
CA ILE A 71 -5.76 -2.41 -1.86
C ILE A 71 -6.46 -3.76 -1.87
N VAL A 72 -5.70 -4.84 -1.75
CA VAL A 72 -6.23 -6.20 -1.88
C VAL A 72 -6.34 -6.84 -0.51
N ILE A 73 -7.56 -7.17 -0.12
CA ILE A 73 -7.88 -7.72 1.19
C ILE A 73 -7.79 -9.24 1.16
N HIS A 74 -7.09 -9.78 2.15
CA HIS A 74 -6.88 -11.19 2.37
C HIS A 74 -7.14 -11.57 3.82
N GLU A 75 -7.28 -12.85 4.07
CA GLU A 75 -7.14 -13.46 5.40
C GLU A 75 -5.99 -14.46 5.37
N THR A 76 -5.19 -14.48 6.44
CA THR A 76 -4.01 -15.38 6.56
C THR A 76 -4.38 -16.84 6.43
N GLY A 77 -5.64 -17.19 6.72
CA GLY A 77 -6.13 -18.58 6.70
C GLY A 77 -5.43 -19.49 7.71
N ASN A 78 -4.74 -18.92 8.68
CA ASN A 78 -4.01 -19.64 9.72
C ASN A 78 -4.70 -19.46 11.09
N PRO A 79 -5.53 -20.44 11.54
CA PRO A 79 -6.26 -20.36 12.79
C PRO A 79 -5.43 -20.80 14.01
N ALA A 80 -4.14 -21.11 13.86
CA ALA A 80 -3.31 -21.54 14.97
C ALA A 80 -3.18 -20.43 16.04
N GLU A 81 -3.17 -20.78 17.31
CA GLU A 81 -2.87 -19.86 18.41
C GLU A 81 -1.48 -19.23 18.21
N GLY A 82 -1.38 -17.92 18.41
CA GLY A 82 -0.15 -17.14 18.21
C GLY A 82 0.20 -16.88 16.73
N ALA A 83 -0.67 -17.21 15.77
CA ALA A 83 -0.52 -16.83 14.38
C ALA A 83 -1.01 -15.38 14.13
N ASP A 84 -0.46 -14.45 14.92
CA ASP A 84 -0.74 -13.03 14.96
C ASP A 84 0.02 -12.24 13.88
N ALA A 85 -0.17 -10.91 13.86
CA ALA A 85 0.50 -10.04 12.88
C ALA A 85 2.02 -10.07 13.05
N ALA A 86 2.53 -10.13 14.29
CA ALA A 86 3.95 -10.22 14.56
C ALA A 86 4.57 -11.53 14.05
N ALA A 87 3.87 -12.66 14.19
CA ALA A 87 4.37 -13.94 13.69
C ALA A 87 4.50 -13.93 12.16
N HIS A 88 3.49 -13.41 11.46
CA HIS A 88 3.49 -13.28 10.01
C HIS A 88 4.48 -12.22 9.51
N GLY A 89 4.62 -11.08 10.21
CA GLY A 89 5.60 -10.05 9.90
C GLY A 89 7.04 -10.59 9.99
N ARG A 90 7.37 -11.30 11.09
CA ARG A 90 8.67 -11.97 11.22
C ARG A 90 8.90 -13.05 10.16
N LEU A 91 7.85 -13.78 9.73
CA LEU A 91 7.96 -14.72 8.63
C LEU A 91 8.40 -13.99 7.35
N GLN A 92 7.78 -12.86 7.01
CA GLN A 92 8.16 -12.07 5.85
C GLN A 92 9.58 -11.50 5.97
N ALA A 93 9.95 -10.95 7.12
CA ALA A 93 11.28 -10.42 7.40
C ALA A 93 12.39 -11.48 7.29
N ASN A 94 12.07 -12.74 7.55
CA ASN A 94 12.98 -13.87 7.37
C ASN A 94 12.97 -14.47 5.95
N GLY A 95 12.34 -13.80 4.97
CA GLY A 95 12.33 -14.22 3.56
C GLY A 95 11.05 -14.95 3.13
N GLY A 96 10.05 -15.05 4.00
CA GLY A 96 8.75 -15.63 3.70
C GLY A 96 8.78 -17.13 3.38
N GLU A 97 7.71 -17.61 2.73
CA GLU A 97 7.63 -18.97 2.19
C GLU A 97 7.62 -18.93 0.66
N GLY A 98 8.75 -19.28 0.06
CA GLY A 98 8.92 -19.28 -1.39
C GLY A 98 8.81 -17.87 -1.96
N LYS A 99 7.91 -17.66 -2.94
CA LYS A 99 7.72 -16.36 -3.60
C LYS A 99 6.57 -15.53 -3.05
N THR A 100 5.80 -16.09 -2.12
CA THR A 100 4.63 -15.41 -1.56
C THR A 100 5.06 -14.28 -0.63
N GLY A 101 4.54 -13.08 -0.87
CA GLY A 101 4.80 -11.92 -0.03
C GLY A 101 3.64 -10.95 -0.10
N TRP A 102 3.45 -10.18 0.96
CA TRP A 102 2.41 -9.17 1.09
C TRP A 102 2.91 -7.97 1.89
N HIS A 103 2.19 -6.85 1.81
CA HIS A 103 2.66 -5.58 2.36
C HIS A 103 2.38 -5.45 3.85
N TYR A 104 1.16 -5.78 4.27
CA TYR A 104 0.70 -5.59 5.64
C TYR A 104 0.04 -6.85 6.20
N THR A 105 0.31 -7.14 7.47
CA THR A 105 -0.47 -8.07 8.27
C THR A 105 -1.09 -7.32 9.44
N VAL A 106 -2.35 -7.59 9.74
CA VAL A 106 -3.13 -6.90 10.77
C VAL A 106 -3.77 -7.90 11.70
N ASP A 107 -3.69 -7.64 13.01
CA ASP A 107 -4.45 -8.35 14.03
C ASP A 107 -5.24 -7.41 14.95
N ASP A 108 -5.74 -7.90 16.06
CA ASP A 108 -6.52 -7.14 17.03
C ASP A 108 -5.70 -6.18 17.90
N HIS A 109 -4.36 -6.17 17.76
CA HIS A 109 -3.43 -5.37 18.55
C HIS A 109 -2.58 -4.41 17.72
N GLU A 110 -2.15 -4.85 16.52
CA GLU A 110 -1.09 -4.17 15.80
C GLU A 110 -1.12 -4.43 14.29
N ILE A 111 -0.32 -3.66 13.57
CA ILE A 111 -0.08 -3.79 12.14
C ILE A 111 1.41 -4.06 11.92
N TRP A 112 1.73 -5.05 11.09
CA TRP A 112 3.10 -5.30 10.62
C TRP A 112 3.22 -4.94 9.15
N HIS A 113 4.19 -4.06 8.85
CA HIS A 113 4.52 -3.60 7.51
C HIS A 113 5.80 -4.30 7.04
N SER A 114 5.66 -5.14 6.01
CA SER A 114 6.70 -6.08 5.57
C SER A 114 7.32 -5.75 4.21
N PHE A 115 6.65 -4.96 3.36
CA PHE A 115 7.13 -4.57 2.03
C PHE A 115 6.88 -3.09 1.80
N PRO A 116 7.79 -2.36 1.13
CA PRO A 116 7.51 -0.99 0.69
C PRO A 116 6.26 -0.96 -0.19
N ASP A 117 5.37 0.01 0.06
CA ASP A 117 4.06 0.09 -0.60
C ASP A 117 4.15 0.22 -2.12
N ASP A 118 5.24 0.77 -2.64
CA ASP A 118 5.49 0.95 -4.07
C ASP A 118 6.28 -0.21 -4.72
N GLU A 119 6.44 -1.34 -4.02
CA GLU A 119 7.06 -2.55 -4.56
C GLU A 119 6.03 -3.62 -4.91
N VAL A 120 6.37 -4.47 -5.86
CA VAL A 120 5.58 -5.65 -6.23
C VAL A 120 5.65 -6.68 -5.13
N ALA A 121 4.50 -7.26 -4.78
CA ALA A 121 4.39 -8.42 -3.91
C ALA A 121 3.49 -9.48 -4.55
N TYR A 122 3.77 -10.77 -4.31
CA TYR A 122 3.04 -11.87 -4.92
C TYR A 122 2.03 -12.45 -3.93
N HIS A 123 0.87 -11.80 -3.78
CA HIS A 123 -0.19 -12.17 -2.84
C HIS A 123 -1.51 -12.56 -3.51
N ALA A 124 -1.79 -12.02 -4.72
CA ALA A 124 -3.09 -12.17 -5.36
C ALA A 124 -3.24 -13.46 -6.19
N GLY A 125 -2.16 -14.24 -6.36
CA GLY A 125 -2.20 -15.52 -7.05
C GLY A 125 -2.42 -15.47 -8.56
N ASP A 126 -2.51 -14.26 -9.15
CA ASP A 126 -2.79 -13.99 -10.57
C ASP A 126 -1.54 -14.01 -11.46
N GLY A 127 -0.41 -14.46 -10.90
CA GLY A 127 0.85 -14.61 -11.62
C GLY A 127 1.69 -13.34 -11.67
N ARG A 128 2.88 -13.47 -12.28
CA ARG A 128 3.90 -12.42 -12.28
C ARG A 128 3.44 -11.09 -12.92
N ASN A 129 2.54 -11.18 -13.88
CA ASN A 129 2.05 -10.03 -14.65
C ASN A 129 0.57 -9.74 -14.38
N GLY A 130 -0.01 -10.35 -13.36
CA GLY A 130 -1.38 -10.10 -12.96
C GLY A 130 -1.53 -8.77 -12.24
N ASP A 131 -2.67 -8.13 -12.42
CA ASP A 131 -2.92 -6.78 -11.91
C ASP A 131 -2.91 -6.71 -10.39
N GLY A 132 -3.40 -7.76 -9.71
CA GLY A 132 -3.41 -7.83 -8.25
C GLY A 132 -2.00 -7.81 -7.66
N ASN A 133 -1.10 -8.62 -8.20
CA ASN A 133 0.29 -8.66 -7.78
C ASN A 133 1.07 -7.41 -8.22
N LEU A 134 0.84 -6.92 -9.45
CA LEU A 134 1.59 -5.78 -9.99
C LEU A 134 1.17 -4.45 -9.37
N TYR A 135 -0.10 -4.25 -9.02
CA TYR A 135 -0.62 -2.93 -8.64
C TYR A 135 -1.32 -2.90 -7.28
N GLY A 136 -1.44 -4.06 -6.60
CA GLY A 136 -2.15 -4.18 -5.33
C GLY A 136 -1.24 -4.06 -4.11
N ILE A 137 -1.64 -3.28 -3.09
CA ILE A 137 -1.13 -3.42 -1.73
C ILE A 137 -1.87 -4.58 -1.08
N GLY A 138 -1.18 -5.68 -0.75
CA GLY A 138 -1.79 -6.82 -0.06
C GLY A 138 -1.88 -6.56 1.45
N VAL A 139 -3.09 -6.70 2.00
CA VAL A 139 -3.40 -6.58 3.42
C VAL A 139 -3.98 -7.90 3.91
N GLU A 140 -3.26 -8.57 4.79
CA GLU A 140 -3.64 -9.87 5.37
C GLU A 140 -4.22 -9.68 6.78
N LEU A 141 -5.48 -10.08 6.98
CA LEU A 141 -6.13 -10.12 8.29
C LEU A 141 -5.83 -11.44 8.99
N CYS A 142 -5.36 -11.38 10.23
CA CYS A 142 -5.17 -12.56 11.06
C CYS A 142 -6.51 -13.19 11.46
N VAL A 143 -6.54 -14.52 11.47
CA VAL A 143 -7.71 -15.34 11.85
C VAL A 143 -7.34 -16.37 12.94
N ASN A 144 -6.30 -16.05 13.71
CA ASN A 144 -5.83 -16.91 14.80
C ASN A 144 -6.91 -17.09 15.88
N ALA A 145 -6.99 -18.29 16.45
CA ALA A 145 -8.06 -18.66 17.38
C ALA A 145 -8.05 -17.92 18.70
N ASP A 146 -6.89 -17.36 19.10
CA ASP A 146 -6.69 -16.58 20.31
C ASP A 146 -6.81 -15.05 20.09
N GLY A 147 -7.08 -14.60 18.85
CA GLY A 147 -7.32 -13.21 18.49
C GLY A 147 -8.80 -12.82 18.51
N ASP A 148 -9.05 -11.49 18.51
CA ASP A 148 -10.38 -10.90 18.37
C ASP A 148 -10.60 -10.44 16.91
N PHE A 149 -11.29 -11.27 16.12
CA PHE A 149 -11.51 -10.97 14.69
C PHE A 149 -12.27 -9.67 14.45
N GLU A 150 -13.19 -9.26 15.35
CA GLU A 150 -13.92 -7.99 15.19
C GLU A 150 -12.98 -6.79 15.30
N LYS A 151 -12.01 -6.84 16.20
CA LYS A 151 -10.97 -5.81 16.29
C LYS A 151 -10.00 -5.87 15.13
N THR A 152 -9.57 -7.07 14.72
CA THR A 152 -8.75 -7.27 13.50
C THR A 152 -9.43 -6.64 12.28
N PHE A 153 -10.71 -6.89 12.09
CA PHE A 153 -11.52 -6.34 11.02
C PHE A 153 -11.56 -4.80 11.06
N ASP A 154 -11.77 -4.21 12.25
CA ASP A 154 -11.80 -2.77 12.43
C ASP A 154 -10.40 -2.15 12.20
N ASN A 155 -9.35 -2.75 12.72
CA ASN A 155 -7.97 -2.30 12.53
C ASN A 155 -7.55 -2.37 11.05
N ALA A 156 -7.95 -3.42 10.33
CA ALA A 156 -7.72 -3.53 8.90
C ALA A 156 -8.50 -2.48 8.10
N ALA A 157 -9.73 -2.14 8.51
CA ALA A 157 -10.49 -1.06 7.90
C ALA A 157 -9.82 0.32 8.14
N LYS A 158 -9.26 0.57 9.33
CA LYS A 158 -8.45 1.77 9.62
C LYS A 158 -7.22 1.86 8.72
N LEU A 159 -6.44 0.77 8.60
CA LEU A 159 -5.30 0.72 7.70
C LEU A 159 -5.71 0.98 6.26
N THR A 160 -6.80 0.34 5.81
CA THR A 160 -7.32 0.52 4.44
C THR A 160 -7.74 1.97 4.19
N GLY A 161 -8.43 2.60 5.12
CA GLY A 161 -8.80 4.02 5.05
C GLY A 161 -7.58 4.95 5.01
N TRP A 162 -6.57 4.66 5.82
CA TRP A 162 -5.31 5.40 5.80
C TRP A 162 -4.56 5.25 4.45
N LEU A 163 -4.53 4.05 3.87
CA LEU A 163 -3.96 3.79 2.55
C LEU A 163 -4.74 4.52 1.44
N MET A 164 -6.07 4.52 1.51
CA MET A 164 -6.93 5.27 0.58
C MET A 164 -6.59 6.76 0.60
N HIS A 165 -6.54 7.36 1.78
CA HIS A 165 -6.19 8.77 1.97
C HIS A 165 -4.75 9.05 1.45
N THR A 166 -3.76 8.25 1.86
CA THR A 166 -2.34 8.44 1.54
C THR A 166 -2.06 8.35 0.02
N TYR A 167 -2.72 7.42 -0.67
CA TYR A 167 -2.52 7.18 -2.10
C TYR A 167 -3.62 7.74 -3.00
N HIS A 168 -4.55 8.51 -2.44
CA HIS A 168 -5.69 9.13 -3.15
C HIS A 168 -6.53 8.09 -3.92
N LEU A 169 -6.78 6.96 -3.30
CA LEU A 169 -7.58 5.87 -3.86
C LEU A 169 -9.04 6.00 -3.44
N SER A 170 -9.96 5.70 -4.36
CA SER A 170 -11.38 5.60 -4.03
C SER A 170 -11.72 4.22 -3.46
N GLN A 171 -12.91 4.08 -2.87
CA GLN A 171 -13.43 2.79 -2.41
C GLN A 171 -13.45 1.70 -3.49
N ASP A 172 -13.53 2.07 -4.78
CA ASP A 172 -13.50 1.12 -5.89
C ASP A 172 -12.13 0.44 -6.07
N ALA A 173 -11.08 1.00 -5.45
CA ALA A 173 -9.75 0.41 -5.42
C ALA A 173 -9.61 -0.74 -4.41
N ILE A 174 -10.55 -0.87 -3.46
CA ILE A 174 -10.57 -1.98 -2.51
C ILE A 174 -11.04 -3.23 -3.26
N LYS A 175 -10.22 -4.28 -3.24
CA LYS A 175 -10.46 -5.54 -3.92
C LYS A 175 -10.30 -6.71 -2.96
N GLU A 176 -10.96 -7.81 -3.27
CA GLU A 176 -10.73 -9.10 -2.62
C GLU A 176 -9.70 -9.91 -3.43
N HIS A 177 -8.98 -10.82 -2.80
CA HIS A 177 -8.18 -11.83 -3.54
C HIS A 177 -9.06 -12.57 -4.58
N TYR A 178 -10.32 -12.79 -4.23
CA TYR A 178 -11.32 -13.42 -5.11
C TYR A 178 -11.44 -12.72 -6.47
N ASP A 179 -11.32 -11.39 -6.53
CA ASP A 179 -11.51 -10.62 -7.76
C ASP A 179 -10.46 -10.94 -8.83
N PHE A 180 -9.29 -11.45 -8.41
CA PHE A 180 -8.18 -11.76 -9.30
C PHE A 180 -8.14 -13.23 -9.73
N THR A 181 -8.52 -14.16 -8.86
CA THR A 181 -8.35 -15.61 -9.13
C THR A 181 -9.56 -16.47 -8.82
N GLY A 182 -10.60 -15.91 -8.20
CA GLY A 182 -11.75 -16.67 -7.72
C GLY A 182 -11.48 -17.50 -6.45
N LYS A 183 -10.29 -17.35 -5.82
CA LYS A 183 -10.02 -17.97 -4.52
C LYS A 183 -10.96 -17.40 -3.46
N ASN A 184 -11.59 -18.24 -2.64
CA ASN A 184 -12.44 -17.78 -1.54
C ASN A 184 -11.58 -17.13 -0.43
N CYS A 185 -11.16 -15.89 -0.66
CA CYS A 185 -10.34 -15.08 0.24
C CYS A 185 -10.67 -13.59 0.00
N PRO A 186 -10.92 -12.80 1.06
CA PRO A 186 -10.92 -13.13 2.50
C PRO A 186 -12.11 -14.02 2.88
N GLN A 187 -11.86 -15.20 3.44
CA GLN A 187 -12.89 -16.23 3.58
C GLN A 187 -14.01 -15.85 4.55
N THR A 188 -13.67 -15.43 5.76
CA THR A 188 -14.65 -15.10 6.82
C THR A 188 -15.51 -13.92 6.41
N ILE A 189 -14.90 -12.86 5.84
CA ILE A 189 -15.59 -11.66 5.37
C ILE A 189 -16.58 -12.04 4.25
N ARG A 190 -16.18 -12.88 3.32
CA ARG A 190 -17.00 -13.33 2.19
C ARG A 190 -18.16 -14.23 2.62
N GLU A 191 -17.88 -15.23 3.45
CA GLU A 191 -18.89 -16.19 3.92
C GLU A 191 -19.94 -15.52 4.82
N THR A 192 -19.57 -14.43 5.51
CA THR A 192 -20.50 -13.64 6.33
C THR A 192 -21.14 -12.46 5.56
N GLY A 193 -20.72 -12.22 4.29
CA GLY A 193 -21.25 -11.14 3.45
C GLY A 193 -20.88 -9.73 3.92
N ARG A 194 -19.75 -9.57 4.66
CA ARG A 194 -19.38 -8.32 5.33
C ARG A 194 -18.47 -7.40 4.51
N MET A 195 -18.21 -7.70 3.24
CA MET A 195 -17.29 -6.86 2.45
C MET A 195 -17.81 -5.43 2.25
N ALA A 196 -19.13 -5.26 2.10
CA ALA A 196 -19.74 -3.92 2.01
C ALA A 196 -19.53 -3.13 3.31
N GLU A 197 -19.72 -3.76 4.48
CA GLU A 197 -19.43 -3.15 5.79
C GLU A 197 -17.97 -2.75 5.92
N PHE A 198 -17.04 -3.60 5.46
CA PHE A 198 -15.61 -3.30 5.47
C PHE A 198 -15.28 -2.05 4.66
N ILE A 199 -15.82 -1.98 3.43
CA ILE A 199 -15.61 -0.84 2.52
C ILE A 199 -16.19 0.46 3.12
N GLU A 200 -17.41 0.40 3.69
CA GLU A 200 -18.02 1.56 4.35
C GLU A 200 -17.19 2.07 5.53
N LYS A 201 -16.67 1.16 6.37
CA LYS A 201 -15.78 1.53 7.47
C LYS A 201 -14.47 2.15 6.98
N ALA A 202 -13.84 1.57 5.98
CA ALA A 202 -12.60 2.09 5.42
C ALA A 202 -12.79 3.48 4.82
N GLN A 203 -13.91 3.70 4.10
CA GLN A 203 -14.25 5.03 3.57
C GLN A 203 -14.46 6.05 4.69
N ALA A 204 -15.19 5.69 5.74
CA ALA A 204 -15.40 6.58 6.88
C ALA A 204 -14.09 6.98 7.58
N TYR A 205 -13.12 6.06 7.67
CA TYR A 205 -11.80 6.38 8.20
C TYR A 205 -10.98 7.26 7.25
N ALA A 206 -11.08 7.06 5.94
CA ALA A 206 -10.44 7.94 4.96
C ALA A 206 -11.00 9.37 5.01
N ASP A 207 -12.33 9.52 5.07
CA ASP A 207 -13.00 10.81 5.16
C ASP A 207 -12.61 11.57 6.44
N ALA A 208 -12.50 10.87 7.57
CA ALA A 208 -12.07 11.47 8.83
C ALA A 208 -10.61 11.98 8.81
N LEU A 209 -9.77 11.45 7.95
CA LEU A 209 -8.39 11.94 7.75
C LEU A 209 -8.32 13.18 6.85
N GLU A 210 -9.28 13.36 5.94
CA GLU A 210 -9.37 14.55 5.09
C GLU A 210 -9.84 15.80 5.86
N GLU A 211 -10.55 15.61 6.98
CA GLU A 211 -11.10 16.70 7.81
C GLU A 211 -10.08 17.25 8.83
N GLN A 212 -8.91 16.65 8.98
CA GLN A 212 -7.84 17.06 9.91
C GLN A 212 -6.84 18.02 9.28
#